data_c42b91eba6ac03cd6c7ee6ec2b61b96f
#
_entry.id   c42b91eba6ac03cd6c7ee6ec2b61b96f
#
_cell.length_a   1.000
_cell.length_b   1.000
_cell.length_c   1.000
_cell.angle_alpha   90.00
_cell.angle_beta   90.00
_cell.angle_gamma   90.00
#
_symmetry.space_group_name_H-M   'P 1'
#
loop_
_entity.id
_entity.type
_entity.pdbx_description
1 polymer ?
#
loop_
_entity_poly.entity_id
_entity_poly.type
_entity_poly.pdbx_seq_one_letter_code
_entity_poly.pdbx_strand_id
1 'polypeptide(L)'
;KAIGLVIPELNGKLIGAAQRVPTPTGSTTILHAVVKGEVTVEDINAAMKAAQNESFGYTEEKLVSSDIIGMKFGSLFDANQTMVSKIGDGNSLVQVVAWYDNENSYTSQMVRTIKYLAELK
;
A
#
# COMPACT_ATOMS: atom_id res chain seq x y z
N LYS A 1 14.92 -5.12 4.58
CA LYS A 1 15.80 -4.51 5.62
C LYS A 1 15.48 -3.02 5.86
N ALA A 2 15.08 -2.24 4.83
CA ALA A 2 14.85 -0.79 4.96
C ALA A 2 13.61 -0.43 5.81
N ILE A 3 12.57 -1.25 5.81
CA ILE A 3 11.31 -0.96 6.51
C ILE A 3 11.52 -0.83 8.03
N GLY A 4 12.33 -1.71 8.62
CA GLY A 4 12.65 -1.64 10.05
C GLY A 4 13.46 -0.41 10.48
N LEU A 5 14.09 0.31 9.51
CA LEU A 5 14.76 1.59 9.79
C LEU A 5 13.75 2.75 9.86
N VAL A 6 12.67 2.67 9.07
CA VAL A 6 11.63 3.70 9.00
C VAL A 6 10.51 3.46 10.03
N ILE A 7 10.18 2.19 10.25
CA ILE A 7 9.15 1.74 11.22
C ILE A 7 9.81 0.71 12.15
N PRO A 8 10.47 1.16 13.23
CA PRO A 8 11.24 0.27 14.12
C PRO A 8 10.43 -0.89 14.72
N GLU A 9 9.14 -0.68 14.94
CA GLU A 9 8.22 -1.70 15.49
C GLU A 9 8.04 -2.91 14.58
N LEU A 10 8.34 -2.76 13.28
CA LEU A 10 8.28 -3.83 12.27
C LEU A 10 9.61 -4.55 12.06
N ASN A 11 10.66 -4.14 12.78
CA ASN A 11 11.97 -4.79 12.63
C ASN A 11 11.88 -6.28 13.01
N GLY A 12 12.34 -7.15 12.11
CA GLY A 12 12.28 -8.59 12.27
C GLY A 12 10.90 -9.24 12.11
N LYS A 13 9.84 -8.46 11.88
CA LYS A 13 8.46 -8.97 11.75
C LYS A 13 8.02 -9.16 10.30
N LEU A 14 8.81 -8.73 9.34
CA LEU A 14 8.47 -8.78 7.91
C LEU A 14 9.35 -9.78 7.18
N ILE A 15 8.69 -10.60 6.37
CA ILE A 15 9.31 -11.41 5.33
C ILE A 15 8.66 -11.04 4.01
N GLY A 16 9.43 -10.98 2.92
CA GLY A 16 8.89 -10.61 1.63
C GLY A 16 9.70 -11.21 0.49
N ALA A 17 9.03 -11.36 -0.64
CA ALA A 17 9.63 -11.74 -1.91
C ALA A 17 9.12 -10.78 -3.00
N ALA A 18 9.89 -10.64 -4.06
CA ALA A 18 9.51 -9.87 -5.23
C ALA A 18 9.86 -10.63 -6.49
N GLN A 19 9.03 -10.51 -7.49
CA GLN A 19 9.25 -11.10 -8.80
C GLN A 19 9.13 -10.04 -9.89
N ARG A 20 10.10 -10.02 -10.79
CA ARG A 20 10.07 -9.17 -11.98
C ARG A 20 9.24 -9.87 -13.06
N VAL A 21 8.31 -9.12 -13.67
CA VAL A 21 7.44 -9.59 -14.77
C VAL A 21 7.60 -8.70 -16.00
N PRO A 22 7.30 -9.18 -17.22
CA PRO A 22 7.55 -8.45 -18.47
C PRO A 22 6.46 -7.40 -18.74
N THR A 23 6.31 -6.41 -17.88
CA THR A 23 5.46 -5.23 -18.06
C THR A 23 6.33 -3.98 -18.15
N PRO A 24 5.94 -2.95 -18.94
CA PRO A 24 6.73 -1.72 -19.06
C PRO A 24 6.97 -1.02 -17.74
N THR A 25 5.92 -0.86 -16.93
CA THR A 25 5.93 -0.35 -15.56
C THR A 25 4.70 -0.86 -14.83
N GLY A 26 4.58 -0.53 -13.57
CA GLY A 26 3.46 -0.95 -12.73
C GLY A 26 3.80 -2.16 -11.87
N SER A 27 3.53 -2.02 -10.61
CA SER A 27 3.75 -3.05 -9.60
C SER A 27 2.61 -3.08 -8.60
N THR A 28 2.45 -4.22 -7.96
CA THR A 28 1.57 -4.37 -6.81
C THR A 28 2.36 -4.79 -5.58
N THR A 29 2.00 -4.22 -4.46
CA THR A 29 2.36 -4.75 -3.15
C THR A 29 1.16 -5.50 -2.60
N ILE A 30 1.34 -6.78 -2.29
CA ILE A 30 0.36 -7.60 -1.60
C ILE A 30 0.86 -7.78 -0.17
N LEU A 31 0.13 -7.25 0.79
CA LEU A 31 0.46 -7.37 2.20
C LEU A 31 -0.51 -8.35 2.87
N HIS A 32 0.03 -9.36 3.52
CA HIS A 32 -0.70 -10.19 4.46
C HIS A 32 -0.30 -9.79 5.87
N ALA A 33 -1.28 -9.49 6.70
CA ALA A 33 -1.05 -9.08 8.08
C ALA A 33 -2.01 -9.77 9.04
N VAL A 34 -1.49 -10.19 10.19
CA VAL A 34 -2.33 -10.58 11.33
C VAL A 34 -2.61 -9.34 12.14
N VAL A 35 -3.88 -9.01 12.28
CA VAL A 35 -4.35 -7.88 13.08
C VAL A 35 -5.12 -8.38 14.28
N LYS A 36 -5.04 -7.64 15.39
CA LYS A 36 -5.83 -7.90 16.58
C LYS A 36 -7.26 -7.44 16.36
N GLY A 37 -8.20 -8.22 16.83
CA GLY A 37 -9.62 -7.95 16.66
C GLY A 37 -10.24 -8.72 15.50
N GLU A 38 -11.56 -8.88 15.57
CA GLU A 38 -12.36 -9.37 14.46
C GLU A 38 -12.73 -8.15 13.59
N VAL A 39 -12.17 -8.08 12.39
CA VAL A 39 -12.43 -7.01 11.42
C VAL A 39 -13.14 -7.57 10.19
N THR A 40 -13.81 -6.70 9.45
CA THR A 40 -14.46 -7.02 8.17
C THR A 40 -13.71 -6.37 7.01
N VAL A 41 -14.04 -6.75 5.77
CA VAL A 41 -13.54 -6.10 4.55
C VAL A 41 -13.94 -4.62 4.55
N GLU A 42 -15.18 -4.35 4.96
CA GLU A 42 -15.75 -3.00 5.04
C GLU A 42 -14.97 -2.12 6.04
N ASP A 43 -14.60 -2.66 7.20
CA ASP A 43 -13.80 -1.94 8.21
C ASP A 43 -12.44 -1.54 7.65
N ILE A 44 -11.76 -2.47 6.98
CA ILE A 44 -10.45 -2.22 6.36
C ILE A 44 -10.59 -1.17 5.25
N ASN A 45 -11.54 -1.36 4.33
CA ASN A 45 -11.75 -0.44 3.22
C ASN A 45 -12.13 0.97 3.70
N ALA A 46 -12.97 1.08 4.73
CA ALA A 46 -13.33 2.36 5.33
C ALA A 46 -12.12 3.06 5.96
N ALA A 47 -11.28 2.33 6.69
CA ALA A 47 -10.07 2.88 7.28
C ALA A 47 -9.08 3.37 6.22
N MET A 48 -8.88 2.61 5.15
CA MET A 48 -8.01 2.98 4.04
C MET A 48 -8.56 4.18 3.25
N LYS A 49 -9.88 4.21 3.04
CA LYS A 49 -10.56 5.36 2.41
C LYS A 49 -10.40 6.64 3.21
N ALA A 50 -10.50 6.55 4.54
CA ALA A 50 -10.31 7.70 5.43
C ALA A 50 -8.85 8.19 5.48
N ALA A 51 -7.88 7.33 5.18
CA ALA A 51 -6.45 7.65 5.17
C ALA A 51 -5.96 8.30 3.85
N GLN A 52 -6.82 8.52 2.87
CA GLN A 52 -6.46 9.11 1.58
C GLN A 52 -5.79 10.48 1.75
N ASN A 53 -4.79 10.72 0.92
CA ASN A 53 -4.12 12.02 0.80
C ASN A 53 -3.44 12.11 -0.58
N GLU A 54 -2.65 13.14 -0.84
CA GLU A 54 -1.96 13.31 -2.13
C GLU A 54 -0.94 12.21 -2.46
N SER A 55 -0.50 11.44 -1.46
CA SER A 55 0.49 10.35 -1.60
C SER A 55 -0.14 8.97 -1.55
N PHE A 56 -1.28 8.84 -0.91
CA PHE A 56 -2.01 7.58 -0.73
C PHE A 56 -3.41 7.68 -1.33
N GLY A 57 -3.63 6.98 -2.44
CA GLY A 57 -4.91 6.92 -3.13
C GLY A 57 -5.71 5.67 -2.75
N TYR A 58 -7.00 5.71 -3.08
CA TYR A 58 -7.96 4.63 -2.88
C TYR A 58 -8.79 4.45 -4.15
N THR A 59 -9.03 3.22 -4.58
CA THR A 59 -9.87 2.92 -5.74
C THR A 59 -10.81 1.76 -5.47
N GLU A 60 -11.99 1.82 -6.10
CA GLU A 60 -12.97 0.73 -6.23
C GLU A 60 -13.09 0.27 -7.69
N GLU A 61 -12.28 0.83 -8.58
CA GLU A 61 -12.24 0.45 -9.99
C GLU A 61 -11.44 -0.84 -10.20
N LYS A 62 -11.83 -1.62 -11.19
CA LYS A 62 -11.11 -2.84 -11.59
C LYS A 62 -9.93 -2.45 -12.47
N LEU A 63 -8.76 -2.30 -11.88
CA LEU A 63 -7.55 -1.87 -12.56
C LEU A 63 -6.70 -3.04 -13.04
N VAL A 64 -5.94 -2.78 -14.10
CA VAL A 64 -4.82 -3.61 -14.57
C VAL A 64 -3.55 -2.76 -14.65
N SER A 65 -2.40 -3.40 -14.90
CA SER A 65 -1.09 -2.73 -14.87
C SER A 65 -0.96 -1.54 -15.84
N SER A 66 -1.68 -1.55 -16.97
CA SER A 66 -1.67 -0.43 -17.91
C SER A 66 -2.38 0.83 -17.41
N ASP A 67 -3.33 0.69 -16.49
CA ASP A 67 -4.15 1.81 -16.00
C ASP A 67 -3.38 2.68 -15.00
N ILE A 68 -2.34 2.13 -14.39
CA ILE A 68 -1.55 2.84 -13.38
C ILE A 68 -0.33 3.56 -13.96
N ILE A 69 -0.08 3.43 -15.27
CA ILE A 69 1.03 4.12 -15.95
C ILE A 69 0.87 5.64 -15.82
N GLY A 70 1.89 6.30 -15.29
CA GLY A 70 1.88 7.74 -15.06
C GLY A 70 1.16 8.17 -13.77
N MET A 71 0.74 7.23 -12.93
CA MET A 71 0.11 7.51 -11.65
C MET A 71 1.06 8.28 -10.72
N LYS A 72 0.52 9.26 -10.00
CA LYS A 72 1.28 10.14 -9.10
C LYS A 72 1.18 9.76 -7.61
N PHE A 73 0.23 8.91 -7.23
CA PHE A 73 0.18 8.39 -5.86
C PHE A 73 1.42 7.54 -5.59
N GLY A 74 1.98 7.65 -4.42
CA GLY A 74 3.05 6.75 -3.95
C GLY A 74 2.53 5.32 -3.79
N SER A 75 1.25 5.19 -3.45
CA SER A 75 0.54 3.92 -3.32
C SER A 75 -0.95 4.15 -3.60
N LEU A 76 -1.57 3.30 -4.41
CA LEU A 76 -3.00 3.31 -4.70
C LEU A 76 -3.63 2.03 -4.16
N PHE A 77 -4.35 2.13 -3.06
CA PHE A 77 -5.04 1.00 -2.44
C PHE A 77 -6.21 0.51 -3.32
N ASP A 78 -6.25 -0.79 -3.57
CA ASP A 78 -7.29 -1.45 -4.35
C ASP A 78 -8.29 -2.15 -3.42
N ALA A 79 -9.44 -1.53 -3.22
CA ALA A 79 -10.48 -2.03 -2.32
C ALA A 79 -11.11 -3.36 -2.79
N ASN A 80 -11.03 -3.66 -4.10
CA ASN A 80 -11.58 -4.91 -4.65
C ASN A 80 -10.74 -6.13 -4.27
N GLN A 81 -9.50 -5.94 -3.84
CA GLN A 81 -8.56 -7.01 -3.51
C GLN A 81 -8.43 -7.24 -2.00
N THR A 82 -9.19 -6.53 -1.19
CA THR A 82 -9.19 -6.72 0.26
C THR A 82 -9.84 -8.06 0.61
N MET A 83 -9.13 -8.86 1.39
CA MET A 83 -9.63 -10.13 1.91
C MET A 83 -9.41 -10.21 3.40
N VAL A 84 -10.37 -10.77 4.13
CA VAL A 84 -10.30 -10.96 5.57
C VAL A 84 -10.71 -12.39 5.93
N SER A 85 -9.95 -13.02 6.80
CA SER A 85 -10.24 -14.34 7.34
C SER A 85 -10.03 -14.34 8.86
N LYS A 86 -11.01 -14.85 9.61
CA LYS A 86 -10.85 -15.08 11.05
C LYS A 86 -9.92 -16.26 11.30
N ILE A 87 -8.91 -16.07 12.16
CA ILE A 87 -7.90 -17.11 12.43
C ILE A 87 -7.89 -17.59 13.90
N GLY A 88 -8.91 -17.24 14.66
CA GLY A 88 -9.02 -17.59 16.10
C GLY A 88 -8.35 -16.58 17.03
N ASP A 89 -8.51 -16.81 18.33
CA ASP A 89 -7.95 -15.99 19.40
C ASP A 89 -8.26 -14.47 19.29
N GLY A 90 -9.41 -14.13 18.67
CA GLY A 90 -9.80 -12.75 18.43
C GLY A 90 -8.90 -12.01 17.42
N ASN A 91 -8.27 -12.74 16.51
CA ASN A 91 -7.41 -12.17 15.47
C ASN A 91 -7.99 -12.41 14.07
N SER A 92 -7.61 -11.55 13.14
CA SER A 92 -7.94 -11.66 11.73
C SER A 92 -6.68 -11.65 10.86
N LEU A 93 -6.65 -12.51 9.84
CA LEU A 93 -5.68 -12.42 8.74
C LEU A 93 -6.28 -11.52 7.67
N VAL A 94 -5.57 -10.45 7.34
CA VAL A 94 -5.99 -9.46 6.35
C VAL A 94 -5.03 -9.49 5.18
N GLN A 95 -5.57 -9.51 3.96
CA GLN A 95 -4.83 -9.21 2.74
C GLN A 95 -5.26 -7.85 2.22
N VAL A 96 -4.29 -7.02 1.89
CA VAL A 96 -4.50 -5.76 1.18
C VAL A 96 -3.57 -5.67 -0.01
N VAL A 97 -4.03 -5.00 -1.07
CA VAL A 97 -3.28 -4.80 -2.30
C VAL A 97 -3.18 -3.32 -2.62
N ALA A 98 -2.01 -2.88 -3.02
CA ALA A 98 -1.80 -1.52 -3.47
C ALA A 98 -0.95 -1.49 -4.75
N TRP A 99 -1.34 -0.64 -5.70
CA TRP A 99 -0.65 -0.39 -6.95
C TRP A 99 0.35 0.75 -6.82
N TYR A 100 1.42 0.72 -7.59
CA TYR A 100 2.32 1.85 -7.77
C TYR A 100 3.00 1.80 -9.15
N ASP A 101 3.24 2.96 -9.72
CA ASP A 101 4.11 3.11 -10.89
C ASP A 101 5.55 3.18 -10.39
N ASN A 102 6.40 2.26 -10.85
CA ASN A 102 7.77 2.13 -10.33
C ASN A 102 8.56 3.45 -10.41
N GLU A 103 8.41 4.21 -11.49
CA GLU A 103 9.14 5.42 -11.75
C GLU A 103 8.35 6.67 -11.33
N ASN A 104 7.10 6.80 -11.79
CA ASN A 104 6.34 8.03 -11.59
C ASN A 104 5.83 8.21 -10.16
N SER A 105 5.44 7.13 -9.49
CA SER A 105 5.10 7.17 -8.06
C SER A 105 6.28 7.63 -7.21
N TYR A 106 7.47 7.05 -7.46
CA TYR A 106 8.69 7.44 -6.73
C TYR A 106 9.07 8.90 -6.99
N THR A 107 9.11 9.31 -8.26
CA THR A 107 9.45 10.68 -8.65
C THR A 107 8.48 11.69 -8.03
N SER A 108 7.20 11.38 -8.03
CA SER A 108 6.18 12.23 -7.41
C SER A 108 6.38 12.36 -5.90
N GLN A 109 6.71 11.26 -5.22
CA GLN A 109 7.03 11.29 -3.79
C GLN A 109 8.31 12.06 -3.49
N MET A 110 9.33 11.94 -4.33
CA MET A 110 10.56 12.71 -4.21
C MET A 110 10.29 14.23 -4.30
N VAL A 111 9.46 14.65 -5.26
CA VAL A 111 9.08 16.07 -5.41
C VAL A 111 8.31 16.56 -4.17
N ARG A 112 7.37 15.78 -3.64
CA ARG A 112 6.65 16.12 -2.40
C ARG A 112 7.61 16.24 -1.21
N THR A 113 8.58 15.34 -1.10
CA THR A 113 9.59 15.39 -0.03
C THR A 113 10.48 16.62 -0.14
N ILE A 114 10.91 16.99 -1.36
CA ILE A 114 11.69 18.23 -1.59
C ILE A 114 10.87 19.46 -1.18
N LYS A 115 9.59 19.51 -1.59
CA LYS A 115 8.69 20.60 -1.20
C LYS A 115 8.55 20.69 0.32
N TYR A 116 8.29 19.55 0.97
CA TYR A 116 8.18 19.47 2.42
C TYR A 116 9.44 19.98 3.13
N LEU A 117 10.63 19.56 2.67
CA LEU A 117 11.91 20.03 3.23
C LEU A 117 12.10 21.54 3.04
N ALA A 118 11.68 22.08 1.91
CA ALA A 118 11.77 23.52 1.64
C ALA A 118 10.83 24.36 2.52
N GLU A 119 9.75 23.78 3.00
CA GLU A 119 8.76 24.41 3.89
C GLU A 119 9.11 24.28 5.39
N LEU A 120 10.07 23.41 5.75
CA LEU A 120 10.57 23.31 7.12
C LEU A 120 11.36 24.59 7.46
N LYS A 121 10.91 25.33 8.45
CA LYS A 121 11.57 26.51 8.99
C LYS A 121 12.39 26.18 10.23
#